data_e45f520103cb2f8870f08745bac447ff
#
_entry.id   e45f520103cb2f8870f08745bac447ff
#
_cell.length_a   1.000
_cell.length_b   1.000
_cell.length_c   1.000
_cell.angle_alpha   90.00
_cell.angle_beta   90.00
_cell.angle_gamma   90.00
#
_symmetry.space_group_name_H-M   'P 1'
#
loop_
_entity.id
_entity.type
_entity.pdbx_description
1 polymer ?
#
loop_
_entity_poly.entity_id
_entity_poly.type
_entity_poly.pdbx_seq_one_letter_code
_entity_poly.pdbx_strand_id
1 'polypeptide(L)'
;MADKPLFYLDADGRWRLAHDRQQWIIQRRKGPPRPSNVVPGRASGWMAVSFVGGKKATLDRLFREKGISLTPEAQARFDALPEQFMDFIAAPERFAAQWAEAA
;
A
#
# COMPACT_ATOMS: atom_id res chain seq x y z
N MET A 1 11.54 11.19 0.91
CA MET A 1 11.59 10.15 -0.11
C MET A 1 10.21 9.63 -0.39
N ALA A 2 9.95 9.33 -1.65
CA ALA A 2 8.63 8.86 -2.03
C ALA A 2 8.37 7.43 -1.54
N ASP A 3 7.17 7.17 -1.07
CA ASP A 3 6.73 5.83 -0.74
C ASP A 3 6.66 5.01 -2.02
N LYS A 4 6.98 3.72 -1.92
CA LYS A 4 6.93 2.82 -3.05
C LYS A 4 5.63 2.02 -3.00
N PRO A 5 4.76 2.15 -4.02
CA PRO A 5 3.53 1.38 -4.05
C PRO A 5 3.81 -0.11 -4.28
N LEU A 6 3.02 -0.95 -3.65
CA LEU A 6 3.13 -2.39 -3.79
C LEU A 6 2.01 -2.95 -4.64
N PHE A 7 0.76 -2.82 -4.20
CA PHE A 7 -0.39 -3.31 -4.96
C PHE A 7 -1.67 -2.65 -4.47
N TYR A 8 -2.67 -2.64 -5.34
CA TYR A 8 -3.99 -2.17 -4.97
C TYR A 8 -4.66 -3.19 -4.06
N LEU A 9 -5.42 -2.70 -3.09
CA LEU A 9 -6.08 -3.57 -2.11
C LEU A 9 -7.50 -3.92 -2.54
N ASP A 10 -8.24 -2.97 -3.07
CA ASP A 10 -9.64 -3.18 -3.42
C ASP A 10 -9.86 -3.09 -4.93
N ALA A 11 -11.07 -3.52 -5.36
CA ALA A 11 -11.41 -3.54 -6.77
C ALA A 11 -11.52 -2.15 -7.38
N ASP A 12 -11.87 -1.16 -6.58
CA ASP A 12 -12.06 0.21 -7.06
C ASP A 12 -10.75 1.00 -7.14
N GLY A 13 -9.66 0.45 -6.65
CA GLY A 13 -8.38 1.14 -6.63
C GLY A 13 -8.35 2.34 -5.70
N ARG A 14 -9.18 2.34 -4.66
CA ARG A 14 -9.22 3.41 -3.67
C ARG A 14 -8.18 3.27 -2.60
N TRP A 15 -7.73 2.07 -2.36
CA TRP A 15 -6.76 1.73 -1.35
C TRP A 15 -5.60 0.98 -1.98
N ARG A 16 -4.40 1.26 -1.50
CA ARG A 16 -3.24 0.48 -1.90
C ARG A 16 -2.29 0.32 -0.72
N LEU A 17 -1.46 -0.72 -0.79
CA LEU A 17 -0.37 -0.91 0.14
C LEU A 17 0.89 -0.33 -0.49
N ALA A 18 1.65 0.38 0.30
CA ALA A 18 2.95 0.92 -0.10
C ALA A 18 3.94 0.64 1.03
N HIS A 19 5.18 1.06 0.85
CA HIS A 19 6.18 0.95 1.91
C HIS A 19 7.25 2.03 1.75
N ASP A 20 7.95 2.28 2.84
CA ASP A 20 9.21 3.02 2.85
C ASP A 20 10.28 2.13 3.48
N ARG A 21 11.34 2.70 4.00
CA ARG A 21 12.43 1.93 4.61
C ARG A 21 12.10 1.34 5.97
N GLN A 22 11.05 1.82 6.60
CA GLN A 22 10.76 1.52 8.00
C GLN A 22 9.45 0.80 8.21
N GLN A 23 8.55 0.83 7.22
CA GLN A 23 7.19 0.39 7.47
C GLN A 23 6.40 0.16 6.19
N TRP A 24 5.36 -0.67 6.30
CA TRP A 24 4.30 -0.71 5.32
C TRP A 24 3.37 0.47 5.56
N ILE A 25 2.76 0.97 4.49
CA ILE A 25 1.89 2.14 4.54
C ILE A 25 0.59 1.83 3.82
N ILE A 26 -0.54 1.99 4.52
CA ILE A 26 -1.84 1.90 3.90
C ILE A 26 -2.17 3.29 3.36
N GLN A 27 -2.40 3.38 2.06
CA GLN A 27 -2.70 4.64 1.40
C GLN A 27 -4.10 4.63 0.81
N ARG A 28 -4.76 5.77 0.91
CA ARG A 28 -6.07 5.99 0.33
C ARG A 28 -5.96 7.00 -0.79
N ARG A 29 -6.67 6.75 -1.91
CA ARG A 29 -6.70 7.68 -3.01
C ARG A 29 -7.47 8.92 -2.61
N LYS A 30 -6.89 10.08 -2.83
CA LYS A 30 -7.59 11.35 -2.70
C LYS A 30 -8.59 11.46 -3.83
N GLY A 31 -9.69 12.19 -3.60
CA GLY A 31 -10.61 12.48 -4.67
C GLY A 31 -9.93 13.21 -5.83
N PRO A 32 -10.61 13.35 -6.98
CA PRO A 32 -10.01 14.03 -8.11
C PRO A 32 -9.55 15.43 -7.68
N PRO A 33 -8.31 15.82 -8.04
CA PRO A 33 -7.80 17.12 -7.64
C PRO A 33 -8.66 18.24 -8.26
N ARG A 34 -9.05 19.19 -7.44
CA ARG A 34 -9.69 20.40 -7.95
C ARG A 34 -8.62 21.26 -8.61
N PRO A 35 -8.91 21.86 -9.78
CA PRO A 35 -7.91 22.68 -10.46
C PRO A 35 -7.28 23.76 -9.56
N SER A 36 -8.06 24.32 -8.64
CA SER A 36 -7.59 25.34 -7.73
C SER A 36 -6.65 24.79 -6.65
N ASN A 37 -6.60 23.48 -6.45
CA ASN A 37 -5.80 22.86 -5.41
C ASN A 37 -4.60 22.11 -5.96
N VAL A 38 -4.37 22.18 -7.24
CA VAL A 38 -3.24 21.48 -7.86
C VAL A 38 -1.97 22.28 -7.58
N VAL A 39 -1.09 21.67 -6.81
CA VAL A 39 0.23 22.23 -6.55
C VAL A 39 1.23 21.45 -7.39
N PRO A 40 1.91 22.11 -8.33
CA PRO A 40 2.91 21.41 -9.15
C PRO A 40 3.93 20.69 -8.28
N GLY A 41 4.21 19.44 -8.62
CA GLY A 41 5.20 18.64 -7.91
C GLY A 41 4.68 17.88 -6.70
N ARG A 42 3.41 18.00 -6.36
CA ARG A 42 2.82 17.29 -5.21
C ARG A 42 1.68 16.37 -5.62
N ALA A 43 1.80 15.74 -6.73
CA ALA A 43 0.65 15.11 -7.35
C ALA A 43 0.56 13.60 -7.14
N SER A 44 0.88 13.06 -5.96
CA SER A 44 0.73 11.62 -5.81
C SER A 44 -0.73 11.18 -5.86
N GLY A 45 -1.67 12.05 -5.50
CA GLY A 45 -3.07 11.65 -5.43
C GLY A 45 -3.37 10.64 -4.33
N TRP A 46 -2.38 10.31 -3.50
CA TRP A 46 -2.51 9.33 -2.43
C TRP A 46 -2.18 9.95 -1.10
N MET A 47 -2.89 9.48 -0.08
CA MET A 47 -2.71 9.95 1.30
C MET A 47 -2.37 8.76 2.19
N ALA A 48 -1.31 8.88 2.96
CA ALA A 48 -0.97 7.87 3.94
C ALA A 48 -1.98 7.91 5.08
N VAL A 49 -2.55 6.75 5.40
CA VAL A 49 -3.58 6.63 6.43
C VAL A 49 -3.07 5.88 7.64
N SER A 50 -2.29 4.84 7.44
CA SER A 50 -1.76 4.03 8.54
C SER A 50 -0.37 3.53 8.21
N PHE A 51 0.43 3.34 9.25
CA PHE A 51 1.82 2.92 9.14
C PHE A 51 2.03 1.67 10.01
N VAL A 52 2.66 0.64 9.45
CA VAL A 52 2.90 -0.62 10.16
C VAL A 52 4.34 -1.05 9.94
N GLY A 53 5.16 -0.88 10.97
CA GLY A 53 6.58 -1.24 10.93
C GLY A 53 6.90 -2.59 11.54
N GLY A 54 5.90 -3.33 11.97
CA GLY A 54 6.09 -4.59 12.68
C GLY A 54 5.52 -5.79 11.95
N LYS A 55 4.41 -6.31 12.44
CA LYS A 55 3.85 -7.57 11.97
C LYS A 55 2.78 -7.39 10.90
N LYS A 56 2.76 -8.30 9.95
CA LYS A 56 1.73 -8.35 8.91
C LYS A 56 0.33 -8.49 9.49
N ALA A 57 0.18 -9.18 10.62
CA ALA A 57 -1.11 -9.34 11.27
C ALA A 57 -1.75 -8.00 11.61
N THR A 58 -0.96 -6.98 11.91
CA THR A 58 -1.47 -5.64 12.18
C THR A 58 -2.11 -5.03 10.92
N LEU A 59 -1.53 -5.28 9.75
CA LEU A 59 -2.12 -4.85 8.49
C LEU A 59 -3.49 -5.48 8.28
N ASP A 60 -3.61 -6.78 8.52
CA ASP A 60 -4.87 -7.49 8.37
C ASP A 60 -5.96 -6.90 9.26
N ARG A 61 -5.61 -6.62 10.51
CA ARG A 61 -6.54 -5.99 11.45
C ARG A 61 -6.98 -4.61 10.94
N LEU A 62 -6.03 -3.80 10.47
CA LEU A 62 -6.33 -2.47 9.98
C LEU A 62 -7.21 -2.50 8.72
N PHE A 63 -7.00 -3.47 7.83
CA PHE A 63 -7.86 -3.63 6.66
C PHE A 63 -9.31 -3.87 7.10
N ARG A 64 -9.51 -4.72 8.10
CA ARG A 64 -10.84 -4.99 8.63
C ARG A 64 -11.46 -3.78 9.29
N GLU A 65 -10.68 -3.06 10.10
CA GLU A 65 -11.16 -1.86 10.78
C GLU A 65 -11.59 -0.77 9.80
N LYS A 66 -10.91 -0.68 8.68
CA LYS A 66 -11.20 0.34 7.66
C LYS A 66 -12.25 -0.11 6.65
N GLY A 67 -12.71 -1.34 6.77
CA GLY A 67 -13.69 -1.87 5.83
C GLY A 67 -13.13 -2.09 4.43
N ILE A 68 -11.84 -2.36 4.31
CA ILE A 68 -11.20 -2.62 3.03
C ILE A 68 -11.44 -4.07 2.64
N SER A 69 -12.12 -4.28 1.52
CA SER A 69 -12.37 -5.62 0.97
C SER A 69 -11.28 -5.94 -0.04
N LEU A 70 -10.36 -6.81 0.32
CA LEU A 70 -9.29 -7.21 -0.57
C LEU A 70 -9.84 -8.01 -1.75
N THR A 71 -9.34 -7.71 -2.95
CA THR A 71 -9.61 -8.58 -4.10
C THR A 71 -8.88 -9.91 -3.91
N PRO A 72 -9.30 -10.99 -4.62
CA PRO A 72 -8.56 -12.25 -4.55
C PRO A 72 -7.09 -12.10 -4.90
N GLU A 73 -6.77 -11.25 -5.87
CA GLU A 73 -5.39 -10.96 -6.25
C GLU A 73 -4.64 -10.25 -5.12
N ALA A 74 -5.26 -9.25 -4.52
CA ALA A 74 -4.67 -8.52 -3.41
C ALA A 74 -4.45 -9.44 -2.21
N GLN A 75 -5.40 -10.31 -1.94
CA GLN A 75 -5.29 -11.27 -0.84
C GLN A 75 -4.09 -12.21 -1.07
N ALA A 76 -3.94 -12.71 -2.29
CA ALA A 76 -2.82 -13.59 -2.62
C ALA A 76 -1.48 -12.87 -2.45
N ARG A 77 -1.38 -11.63 -2.87
CA ARG A 77 -0.16 -10.84 -2.74
C ARG A 77 0.13 -10.52 -1.27
N PHE A 78 -0.91 -10.20 -0.52
CA PHE A 78 -0.77 -9.96 0.92
C PHE A 78 -0.30 -11.23 1.64
N ASP A 79 -0.89 -12.38 1.31
CA ASP A 79 -0.50 -13.66 1.92
C ASP A 79 0.95 -14.02 1.61
N ALA A 80 1.46 -13.58 0.47
CA ALA A 80 2.84 -13.83 0.08
C ALA A 80 3.85 -12.95 0.82
N LEU A 81 3.41 -11.90 1.49
CA LEU A 81 4.30 -11.06 2.28
C LEU A 81 4.79 -11.83 3.51
N PRO A 82 6.02 -11.55 3.97
CA PRO A 82 6.52 -12.17 5.20
C PRO A 82 5.76 -11.64 6.42
N GLU A 83 5.82 -12.38 7.51
CA GLU A 83 5.12 -12.03 8.75
C GLU A 83 5.62 -10.74 9.38
N GLN A 84 6.87 -10.37 9.12
CA GLN A 84 7.45 -9.17 9.71
C GLN A 84 8.01 -8.26 8.64
N PHE A 85 7.87 -6.97 8.86
CA PHE A 85 8.37 -5.97 7.93
C PHE A 85 9.90 -6.08 7.75
N MET A 86 10.63 -6.43 8.79
CA MET A 86 12.08 -6.57 8.70
C MET A 86 12.47 -7.61 7.65
N ASP A 87 11.71 -8.68 7.55
CA ASP A 87 11.98 -9.73 6.56
C ASP A 87 11.61 -9.27 5.16
N PHE A 88 10.60 -8.40 5.05
CA PHE A 88 10.24 -7.80 3.76
C PHE A 88 11.33 -6.87 3.27
N ILE A 89 11.78 -5.94 4.12
CA ILE A 89 12.70 -4.90 3.70
C ILE A 89 14.12 -5.43 3.45
N ALA A 90 14.43 -6.63 3.96
CA ALA A 90 15.71 -7.26 3.68
C ALA A 90 15.86 -7.62 2.19
N ALA A 91 14.75 -7.90 1.51
CA ALA A 91 14.76 -8.24 0.08
C ALA A 91 13.44 -7.83 -0.57
N PRO A 92 13.13 -6.53 -0.62
CA PRO A 92 11.83 -6.09 -1.13
C PRO A 92 11.61 -6.42 -2.61
N GLU A 93 12.68 -6.57 -3.37
CA GLU A 93 12.59 -6.93 -4.78
C GLU A 93 11.97 -8.30 -5.01
N ARG A 94 12.02 -9.20 -4.05
CA ARG A 94 11.34 -10.49 -4.15
C ARG A 94 9.84 -10.33 -4.24
N PHE A 95 9.33 -9.29 -3.62
CA PHE A 95 7.89 -9.02 -3.58
C PHE A 95 7.50 -8.04 -4.67
N ALA A 96 8.37 -7.06 -4.94
CA ALA A 96 8.13 -6.07 -5.98
C ALA A 96 7.93 -6.68 -7.36
N ALA A 97 8.64 -7.74 -7.67
CA ALA A 97 8.53 -8.41 -8.97
C ALA A 97 7.11 -8.94 -9.25
N GLN A 98 6.34 -9.18 -8.20
CA GLN A 98 4.99 -9.73 -8.36
C GLN A 98 3.96 -8.68 -8.77
N TRP A 99 4.22 -7.41 -8.54
CA TRP A 99 3.25 -6.36 -8.89
C TRP A 99 3.75 -5.38 -9.92
N ALA A 100 4.98 -5.55 -10.40
CA ALA A 100 5.48 -4.75 -11.50
C ALA A 100 4.56 -4.86 -12.72
N GLU A 101 3.90 -5.99 -12.89
CA GLU A 101 2.97 -6.23 -13.96
C GLU A 101 1.62 -5.55 -13.76
N ALA A 102 1.29 -5.22 -12.51
CA ALA A 102 0.03 -4.58 -12.17
C ALA A 102 0.10 -3.05 -12.20
N ALA A 103 1.26 -2.52 -12.43
CA ALA A 103 1.48 -1.08 -12.43
C ALA A 103 0.98 -0.41 -13.72
#